data_6c2d7ab7e0bd941703a0af6f6c3136cd
#
_entry.id   6c2d7ab7e0bd941703a0af6f6c3136cd
#
_cell.length_a   1.000
_cell.length_b   1.000
_cell.length_c   1.000
_cell.angle_alpha   90.00
_cell.angle_beta   90.00
_cell.angle_gamma   90.00
#
_symmetry.space_group_name_H-M   'P 1'
#
loop_
_entity.id
_entity.type
_entity.pdbx_description
1 polymer ?
#
loop_
_entity_poly.entity_id
_entity_poly.type
_entity_poly.pdbx_seq_one_letter_code
_entity_poly.pdbx_strand_id
1 'polypeptide(L)'
;MSKSLSKAKLSIIYALLWFVFVFVLCSFPGNQIPNFEFLNHISFDKIIHLGMFAMQMVLMQRAFYLNNFPVKLYIIPIAELLIFWGMTLEYMQTTFFINRFGEWIDALANSLGVVLGSYIAIKLYTK
;
A
#
# COMPACT_ATOMS: atom_id res chain seq x y z
N MET A 1 15.02 23.87 13.98
CA MET A 1 15.68 22.79 13.19
C MET A 1 15.36 21.39 13.71
N SER A 2 15.43 21.12 15.01
CA SER A 2 15.23 19.75 15.56
C SER A 2 13.81 19.16 15.35
N LYS A 3 12.73 19.94 15.47
CA LYS A 3 11.34 19.45 15.28
C LYS A 3 11.00 19.07 13.84
N SER A 4 11.56 19.75 12.86
CA SER A 4 11.36 19.48 11.43
C SER A 4 12.06 18.18 11.00
N LEU A 5 13.30 17.99 11.42
CA LEU A 5 14.07 16.75 11.19
C LEU A 5 13.44 15.52 11.84
N SER A 6 12.80 15.69 13.00
CA SER A 6 12.08 14.61 13.69
C SER A 6 10.85 14.18 12.89
N LYS A 7 10.04 15.11 12.36
CA LYS A 7 8.84 14.80 11.57
C LYS A 7 9.19 14.11 10.25
N ALA A 8 10.26 14.54 9.58
CA ALA A 8 10.74 13.93 8.34
C ALA A 8 11.19 12.47 8.56
N LYS A 9 11.99 12.21 9.59
CA LYS A 9 12.40 10.86 9.96
C LYS A 9 11.21 9.98 10.34
N LEU A 10 10.28 10.52 11.13
CA LEU A 10 9.09 9.77 11.55
C LEU A 10 8.21 9.38 10.36
N SER A 11 8.11 10.23 9.35
CA SER A 11 7.32 9.92 8.14
C SER A 11 7.89 8.74 7.34
N ILE A 12 9.21 8.62 7.28
CA ILE A 12 9.88 7.46 6.68
C ILE A 12 9.57 6.20 7.48
N ILE A 13 9.69 6.27 8.81
CA ILE A 13 9.39 5.13 9.70
C ILE A 13 7.93 4.66 9.50
N TYR A 14 6.97 5.57 9.44
CA TYR A 14 5.57 5.20 9.21
C TYR A 14 5.34 4.53 7.85
N ALA A 15 5.98 5.03 6.80
CA ALA A 15 5.89 4.40 5.48
C ALA A 15 6.48 2.98 5.48
N LEU A 16 7.62 2.78 6.15
CA LEU A 16 8.26 1.46 6.28
C LEU A 16 7.45 0.51 7.15
N LEU A 17 6.93 0.97 8.29
CA LEU A 17 6.09 0.15 9.17
C LEU A 17 4.81 -0.30 8.45
N TRP A 18 4.19 0.59 7.68
CA TRP A 18 3.02 0.24 6.89
C TRP A 18 3.34 -0.77 5.79
N PHE A 19 4.49 -0.62 5.13
CA PHE A 19 4.97 -1.57 4.13
C PHE A 19 5.14 -2.98 4.73
N VAL A 20 5.79 -3.08 5.89
CA VAL A 20 5.96 -4.35 6.62
C VAL A 20 4.61 -4.90 7.05
N PHE A 21 3.72 -4.06 7.54
CA PHE A 21 2.36 -4.45 7.96
C PHE A 21 1.56 -5.06 6.81
N VAL A 22 1.58 -4.43 5.62
CA VAL A 22 0.93 -4.97 4.41
C VAL A 22 1.52 -6.33 4.04
N PHE A 23 2.85 -6.45 4.05
CA PHE A 23 3.51 -7.73 3.77
C PHE A 23 3.09 -8.82 4.75
N VAL A 24 3.08 -8.54 6.04
CA VAL A 24 2.67 -9.50 7.08
C VAL A 24 1.21 -9.91 6.90
N LEU A 25 0.30 -8.96 6.66
CA LEU A 25 -1.10 -9.27 6.42
C LEU A 25 -1.30 -10.17 5.19
N CYS A 26 -0.60 -9.87 4.11
CA CYS A 26 -0.68 -10.67 2.88
C CYS A 26 -0.05 -12.06 3.03
N SER A 27 0.88 -12.25 3.97
CA SER A 27 1.55 -13.54 4.23
C SER A 27 0.82 -14.44 5.23
N PHE A 28 -0.22 -13.95 5.91
CA PHE A 28 -0.98 -14.73 6.87
C PHE A 28 -1.62 -15.95 6.19
N PRO A 29 -1.57 -17.15 6.82
CA PRO A 29 -2.22 -18.35 6.28
C PRO A 29 -3.73 -18.14 6.07
N GLY A 30 -4.25 -18.54 4.92
CA GLY A 30 -5.64 -18.31 4.56
C GLY A 30 -6.65 -18.96 5.51
N ASN A 31 -6.30 -20.09 6.12
CA ASN A 31 -7.14 -20.80 7.09
C ASN A 31 -7.24 -20.11 8.48
N GLN A 32 -6.40 -19.13 8.74
CA GLN A 32 -6.43 -18.32 9.98
C GLN A 32 -7.20 -17.00 9.80
N ILE A 33 -7.66 -16.70 8.59
CA ILE A 33 -8.47 -15.51 8.33
C ILE A 33 -9.92 -15.83 8.69
N PRO A 34 -10.56 -15.04 9.58
CA PRO A 34 -11.97 -15.22 9.91
C PRO A 34 -12.85 -15.12 8.66
N ASN A 35 -13.68 -16.12 8.44
CA ASN A 35 -14.63 -16.12 7.33
C ASN A 35 -15.99 -15.60 7.82
N PHE A 36 -16.29 -14.36 7.51
CA PHE A 36 -17.59 -13.76 7.80
C PHE A 36 -18.44 -13.81 6.53
N GLU A 37 -19.50 -14.62 6.52
CA GLU A 37 -20.40 -14.79 5.35
C GLU A 37 -20.92 -13.45 4.80
N PHE A 38 -21.20 -12.50 5.67
CA PHE A 38 -21.63 -11.14 5.28
C PHE A 38 -20.57 -10.41 4.43
N LEU A 39 -19.31 -10.62 4.71
CA LEU A 39 -18.20 -9.94 4.00
C LEU A 39 -17.91 -10.57 2.63
N ASN A 40 -18.31 -11.83 2.43
CA ASN A 40 -18.13 -12.52 1.14
C ASN A 40 -19.02 -11.93 0.03
N HIS A 41 -20.13 -11.32 0.39
CA HIS A 41 -21.05 -10.69 -0.57
C HIS A 41 -20.56 -9.33 -1.11
N ILE A 42 -19.60 -8.67 -0.43
CA ILE A 42 -19.19 -7.29 -0.73
C ILE A 42 -17.78 -7.22 -1.34
N SER A 43 -17.14 -8.35 -1.62
CA SER A 43 -15.72 -8.37 -2.04
C SER A 43 -14.83 -7.52 -1.12
N PHE A 44 -15.02 -7.68 0.19
CA PHE A 44 -14.41 -6.86 1.23
C PHE A 44 -12.88 -6.94 1.20
N ASP A 45 -12.35 -8.08 0.82
CA ASP A 45 -10.92 -8.30 0.58
C ASP A 45 -10.35 -7.32 -0.45
N LYS A 46 -11.06 -7.06 -1.56
CA LYS A 46 -10.65 -6.11 -2.61
C LYS A 46 -10.60 -4.67 -2.07
N ILE A 47 -11.57 -4.30 -1.24
CA ILE A 47 -11.60 -2.98 -0.58
C ILE A 47 -10.40 -2.83 0.36
N ILE A 48 -10.04 -3.88 1.11
CA ILE A 48 -8.85 -3.89 1.96
C ILE A 48 -7.58 -3.71 1.14
N HIS A 49 -7.41 -4.47 0.05
CA HIS A 49 -6.26 -4.35 -0.86
C HIS A 49 -6.13 -2.92 -1.42
N LEU A 50 -7.23 -2.36 -1.91
CA LEU A 50 -7.28 -0.98 -2.39
C LEU A 50 -6.86 0.02 -1.30
N GLY A 51 -7.42 -0.10 -0.10
CA GLY A 51 -7.12 0.78 1.04
C GLY A 51 -5.68 0.69 1.50
N MET A 52 -5.12 -0.52 1.58
CA MET A 52 -3.73 -0.75 1.97
C MET A 52 -2.75 -0.07 1.02
N PHE A 53 -2.95 -0.21 -0.28
CA PHE A 53 -2.06 0.37 -1.29
C PHE A 53 -2.26 1.87 -1.47
N ALA A 54 -3.50 2.38 -1.31
CA ALA A 54 -3.76 3.81 -1.27
C ALA A 54 -3.03 4.49 -0.10
N MET A 55 -3.12 3.91 1.09
CA MET A 55 -2.41 4.40 2.28
C MET A 55 -0.90 4.33 2.10
N GLN A 56 -0.37 3.22 1.56
CA GLN A 56 1.06 3.08 1.28
C GLN A 56 1.56 4.22 0.38
N MET A 57 0.83 4.51 -0.70
CA MET A 57 1.19 5.58 -1.62
C MET A 57 1.19 6.95 -0.93
N VAL A 58 0.16 7.26 -0.14
CA VAL A 58 0.07 8.53 0.60
C VAL A 58 1.20 8.67 1.61
N LEU A 59 1.53 7.61 2.36
CA LEU A 59 2.62 7.64 3.35
C LEU A 59 3.99 7.81 2.70
N MET A 60 4.24 7.16 1.57
CA MET A 60 5.49 7.34 0.82
C MET A 60 5.62 8.76 0.29
N GLN A 61 4.57 9.31 -0.33
CA GLN A 61 4.60 10.69 -0.83
C GLN A 61 4.74 11.72 0.31
N ARG A 62 4.12 11.46 1.47
CA ARG A 62 4.34 12.29 2.66
C ARG A 62 5.81 12.27 3.10
N ALA A 63 6.44 11.09 3.09
CA ALA A 63 7.85 10.99 3.43
C ALA A 63 8.73 11.79 2.46
N PHE A 64 8.47 11.72 1.16
CA PHE A 64 9.16 12.54 0.15
C PHE A 64 8.94 14.04 0.39
N TYR A 65 7.69 14.46 0.59
CA TYR A 65 7.34 15.85 0.84
C TYR A 65 8.06 16.43 2.07
N LEU A 66 8.04 15.72 3.20
CA LEU A 66 8.66 16.18 4.45
C LEU A 66 10.20 16.15 4.41
N ASN A 67 10.78 15.43 3.46
CA ASN A 67 12.22 15.42 3.20
C ASN A 67 12.62 16.32 2.02
N ASN A 68 11.76 17.24 1.62
CA ASN A 68 11.98 18.25 0.57
C ASN A 68 12.22 17.68 -0.83
N PHE A 69 11.71 16.49 -1.12
CA PHE A 69 11.71 15.95 -2.47
C PHE A 69 10.48 16.43 -3.25
N PRO A 70 10.61 16.74 -4.55
CA PRO A 70 9.48 17.22 -5.36
C PRO A 70 8.49 16.08 -5.64
N VAL A 71 7.35 16.08 -4.95
CA VAL A 71 6.31 15.03 -5.03
C VAL A 71 5.88 14.77 -6.48
N LYS A 72 5.68 15.83 -7.29
CA LYS A 72 5.27 15.69 -8.69
C LYS A 72 6.24 14.86 -9.54
N LEU A 73 7.54 14.93 -9.24
CA LEU A 73 8.56 14.17 -9.98
C LEU A 73 8.57 12.69 -9.59
N TYR A 74 8.30 12.39 -8.31
CA TYR A 74 8.41 11.03 -7.77
C TYR A 74 7.10 10.25 -7.76
N ILE A 75 5.96 10.88 -8.13
CA ILE A 75 4.66 10.23 -8.03
C ILE A 75 4.55 9.03 -8.98
N ILE A 76 5.02 9.15 -10.20
CA ILE A 76 4.97 8.07 -11.20
C ILE A 76 5.94 6.94 -10.84
N PRO A 77 7.23 7.18 -10.59
CA PRO A 77 8.15 6.11 -10.21
C PRO A 77 7.71 5.33 -8.97
N ILE A 78 7.15 6.01 -7.97
CA ILE A 78 6.65 5.34 -6.76
C ILE A 78 5.38 4.55 -7.07
N ALA A 79 4.48 5.08 -7.91
CA ALA A 79 3.29 4.35 -8.33
C ALA A 79 3.65 3.05 -9.08
N GLU A 80 4.58 3.12 -10.02
CA GLU A 80 5.09 1.96 -10.77
C GLU A 80 5.70 0.91 -9.82
N LEU A 81 6.53 1.36 -8.86
CA LEU A 81 7.14 0.49 -7.86
C LEU A 81 6.08 -0.22 -7.02
N LEU A 82 5.05 0.49 -6.56
CA LEU A 82 3.99 -0.08 -5.73
C LEU A 82 3.06 -1.01 -6.52
N ILE A 83 2.77 -0.71 -7.77
CA ILE A 83 2.01 -1.60 -8.65
C ILE A 83 2.79 -2.90 -8.88
N PHE A 84 4.08 -2.80 -9.19
CA PHE A 84 4.94 -3.97 -9.34
C PHE A 84 5.01 -4.79 -8.04
N TRP A 85 5.13 -4.11 -6.89
CA TRP A 85 5.11 -4.76 -5.58
C TRP A 85 3.78 -5.48 -5.32
N GLY A 86 2.64 -4.87 -5.63
CA GLY A 86 1.32 -5.50 -5.51
C GLY A 86 1.20 -6.77 -6.34
N MET A 87 1.68 -6.75 -7.59
CA MET A 87 1.74 -7.93 -8.45
C MET A 87 2.65 -9.02 -7.87
N THR A 88 3.79 -8.63 -7.31
CA THR A 88 4.73 -9.55 -6.67
C THR A 88 4.11 -10.22 -5.45
N LEU A 89 3.37 -9.50 -4.62
CA LEU A 89 2.66 -10.07 -3.47
C LEU A 89 1.63 -11.13 -3.89
N GLU A 90 0.85 -10.86 -4.95
CA GLU A 90 -0.12 -11.84 -5.46
C GLU A 90 0.57 -13.11 -5.99
N TYR A 91 1.70 -12.95 -6.68
CA TYR A 91 2.52 -14.08 -7.09
C TYR A 91 3.06 -14.88 -5.90
N MET A 92 3.55 -14.19 -4.87
CA MET A 92 4.04 -14.83 -3.64
C MET A 92 2.93 -15.56 -2.89
N GLN A 93 1.72 -15.01 -2.86
CA GLN A 93 0.56 -15.67 -2.25
C GLN A 93 0.25 -17.00 -2.93
N THR A 94 0.33 -17.06 -4.25
CA THR A 94 0.10 -18.29 -4.99
C THR A 94 1.22 -19.32 -4.81
N THR A 95 2.48 -18.88 -4.69
CA THR A 95 3.66 -19.75 -4.79
C THR A 95 4.24 -20.16 -3.43
N PHE A 96 4.28 -19.22 -2.47
CA PHE A 96 5.04 -19.39 -1.23
C PHE A 96 4.20 -19.38 0.04
N PHE A 97 3.00 -18.79 0.03
CA PHE A 97 2.22 -18.64 1.26
C PHE A 97 1.22 -19.77 1.43
N ILE A 98 1.14 -20.29 2.65
CA ILE A 98 0.33 -21.46 2.99
C ILE A 98 -1.16 -21.09 2.94
N ASN A 99 -1.97 -21.92 2.24
CA ASN A 99 -3.42 -21.74 2.11
C ASN A 99 -3.83 -20.34 1.61
N ARG A 100 -3.01 -19.74 0.73
CA ARG A 100 -3.30 -18.48 0.04
C ARG A 100 -3.29 -18.70 -1.47
N PHE A 101 -4.18 -18.01 -2.12
CA PHE A 101 -4.27 -17.99 -3.59
C PHE A 101 -4.30 -16.54 -4.03
N GLY A 102 -3.28 -16.13 -4.77
CA GLY A 102 -3.25 -14.81 -5.39
C GLY A 102 -4.31 -14.72 -6.49
N GLU A 103 -5.00 -13.60 -6.55
CA GLU A 103 -5.99 -13.29 -7.56
C GLU A 103 -5.59 -12.07 -8.36
N TRP A 104 -5.70 -12.14 -9.70
CA TRP A 104 -5.39 -10.98 -10.55
C TRP A 104 -6.29 -9.77 -10.24
N ILE A 105 -7.53 -10.02 -9.73
CA ILE A 105 -8.45 -8.96 -9.30
C ILE A 105 -7.90 -8.24 -8.07
N ASP A 106 -7.21 -8.93 -7.17
CA ASP A 106 -6.55 -8.30 -6.01
C ASP A 106 -5.36 -7.44 -6.46
N ALA A 107 -4.59 -7.90 -7.45
CA ALA A 107 -3.56 -7.08 -8.08
C ALA A 107 -4.13 -5.82 -8.74
N LEU A 108 -5.30 -5.93 -9.36
CA LEU A 108 -6.03 -4.77 -9.91
C LEU A 108 -6.49 -3.82 -8.80
N ALA A 109 -7.04 -4.34 -7.70
CA ALA A 109 -7.44 -3.54 -6.55
C ALA A 109 -6.25 -2.81 -5.91
N ASN A 110 -5.10 -3.48 -5.78
CA ASN A 110 -3.84 -2.86 -5.35
C ASN A 110 -3.45 -1.68 -6.25
N SER A 111 -3.50 -1.88 -7.57
CA SER A 111 -3.17 -0.84 -8.56
C SER A 111 -4.12 0.34 -8.52
N LEU A 112 -5.42 0.09 -8.39
CA LEU A 112 -6.43 1.15 -8.22
C LEU A 112 -6.21 1.92 -6.90
N GLY A 113 -5.80 1.23 -5.84
CA GLY A 113 -5.40 1.83 -4.57
C GLY A 113 -4.22 2.79 -4.75
N VAL A 114 -3.19 2.40 -5.50
CA VAL A 114 -2.04 3.26 -5.83
C VAL A 114 -2.48 4.51 -6.59
N VAL A 115 -3.36 4.37 -7.58
CA VAL A 115 -3.90 5.51 -8.35
C VAL A 115 -4.68 6.45 -7.45
N LEU A 116 -5.57 5.94 -6.60
CA LEU A 116 -6.32 6.72 -5.62
C LEU A 116 -5.39 7.44 -4.64
N GLY A 117 -4.41 6.73 -4.09
CA GLY A 117 -3.40 7.30 -3.19
C GLY A 117 -2.56 8.39 -3.87
N SER A 118 -2.23 8.22 -5.16
CA SER A 118 -1.55 9.23 -5.96
C SER A 118 -2.36 10.51 -6.09
N TYR A 119 -3.65 10.37 -6.38
CA TYR A 119 -4.56 11.52 -6.46
C TYR A 119 -4.66 12.27 -5.12
N ILE A 120 -4.83 11.55 -4.02
CA ILE A 120 -4.87 12.11 -2.67
C ILE A 120 -3.56 12.84 -2.35
N ALA A 121 -2.42 12.21 -2.64
CA ALA A 121 -1.10 12.79 -2.38
C ALA A 121 -0.85 14.08 -3.17
N ILE A 122 -1.26 14.13 -4.45
CA ILE A 122 -1.21 15.37 -5.25
C ILE A 122 -2.00 16.49 -4.57
N LYS A 123 -3.21 16.20 -4.12
CA LYS A 123 -4.05 17.20 -3.45
C LYS A 123 -3.45 17.69 -2.13
N LEU A 124 -2.79 16.82 -1.37
CA LEU A 124 -2.24 17.14 -0.06
C LEU A 124 -0.87 17.82 -0.12
N TYR A 125 0.00 17.43 -1.05
CA TYR A 125 1.43 17.74 -1.00
C TYR A 125 1.95 18.54 -2.20
N THR A 126 1.09 18.97 -3.12
CA THR A 126 1.51 19.77 -4.30
C THR A 126 0.82 21.15 -4.39
N LYS A 127 0.33 21.65 -3.28
CA LYS A 127 -0.24 23.01 -3.20
C LYS A 127 0.86 24.06 -3.20
#